data_93b51ea57b9a46f3580c30deb10522fb
#
_entry.id   93b51ea57b9a46f3580c30deb10522fb
#
_cell.length_a   1.000
_cell.length_b   1.000
_cell.length_c   1.000
_cell.angle_alpha   90.00
_cell.angle_beta   90.00
_cell.angle_gamma   90.00
#
_symmetry.space_group_name_H-M   'P 1'
#
loop_
_entity.id
_entity.type
_entity.pdbx_description
1 polymer ?
#
loop_
_entity_poly.entity_id
_entity_poly.type
_entity_poly.pdbx_seq_one_letter_code
_entity_poly.pdbx_strand_id
1 'polypeptide(L)'
;VAVTLSSLQWVAALALINNIAASAGISWARHTPWLIVTALLIFVTPLGRLVVGGYAARLLTKGIAPGSYPRAGRIYLRVWAAERIANASGYRSIADATWVNYYARALGARVGDGVNLHTIPPVTGLLNLEDHCSVEPEVDLSGYWVDARHIHIGTIHVGKNARIGARSVLMPGTVIGDNAHVEAGSTVTGSTPVKANARWSGSPAQKVGRSKHRFPDTPPPRRPQWVLGYGLSSLFLALLPLCAVAMGGASMIAFVQAIDIHPFLGMLAAAPAGTLIAFAAYGVCIWALIRLLSLRLTPGVAPVRSATGWRVWFIQRLMDDARTYLFPLYAAQLTPLWFRSLGATVGKDVEISTSVMVPAFVTIRDGSFLADDTLVGGYELGGGWMLAGATKIGKRSFVGNSGIAGPQRKLAKNSLVAVLSSTPKKSKAGSNWWGSPPERMRRVTVTTDASESSTYRPRLRMRILRGAIETLRLLAPITSGVLATAVLATLQVLLLNLGLGVTILLGGVVLIAAGALALLITVTMKWLCVGRHRAGDHPLWSWFVWLNELQDTFVEVVAAPWFFNHTLGTGWIPQYRVTPSWRENRQRRVD
;
A
#
# COMPACT_ATOMS: atom_id res chain seq x y z
N VAL A 1 -0.80 5.25 23.16
CA VAL A 1 -2.04 4.90 22.43
C VAL A 1 -1.76 3.87 21.35
N ALA A 2 -0.89 4.14 20.36
CA ALA A 2 -0.62 3.18 19.27
C ALA A 2 -0.08 1.84 19.80
N VAL A 3 0.92 1.88 20.70
CA VAL A 3 1.53 0.70 21.30
C VAL A 3 0.54 -0.07 22.18
N THR A 4 -0.34 0.62 22.90
CA THR A 4 -1.39 -0.01 23.72
C THR A 4 -2.43 -0.70 22.85
N LEU A 5 -2.85 -0.08 21.75
CA LEU A 5 -3.76 -0.71 20.78
C LEU A 5 -3.13 -1.95 20.12
N SER A 6 -1.85 -1.87 19.76
CA SER A 6 -1.12 -3.02 19.23
C SER A 6 -0.98 -4.13 20.27
N SER A 7 -0.67 -3.80 21.53
CA SER A 7 -0.63 -4.77 22.63
C SER A 7 -1.97 -5.52 22.76
N LEU A 8 -3.08 -4.80 22.75
CA LEU A 8 -4.42 -5.40 22.83
C LEU A 8 -4.69 -6.36 21.66
N GLN A 9 -4.22 -6.04 20.44
CA GLN A 9 -4.35 -6.93 19.28
C GLN A 9 -3.57 -8.24 19.45
N TRP A 10 -2.33 -8.15 19.95
CA TRP A 10 -1.48 -9.32 20.18
C TRP A 10 -2.03 -10.19 21.31
N VAL A 11 -2.52 -9.60 22.38
CA VAL A 11 -3.15 -10.34 23.49
C VAL A 11 -4.45 -11.00 23.07
N ALA A 12 -5.25 -10.34 22.20
CA ALA A 12 -6.47 -10.94 21.66
C ALA A 12 -6.15 -12.13 20.74
N ALA A 13 -5.13 -12.02 19.89
CA ALA A 13 -4.65 -13.13 19.07
C ALA A 13 -4.17 -14.29 19.94
N LEU A 14 -3.40 -14.00 20.99
CA LEU A 14 -2.93 -14.99 21.94
C LEU A 14 -4.08 -15.70 22.66
N ALA A 15 -5.07 -14.95 23.17
CA ALA A 15 -6.23 -15.52 23.84
C ALA A 15 -7.04 -16.45 22.91
N LEU A 16 -7.19 -16.08 21.64
CA LEU A 16 -7.83 -16.92 20.63
C LEU A 16 -7.02 -18.21 20.39
N ILE A 17 -5.71 -18.08 20.18
CA ILE A 17 -4.80 -19.22 19.98
C ILE A 17 -4.88 -20.17 21.19
N ASN A 18 -4.82 -19.64 22.41
CA ASN A 18 -4.94 -20.43 23.64
C ASN A 18 -6.27 -21.20 23.71
N ASN A 19 -7.40 -20.55 23.41
CA ASN A 19 -8.69 -21.22 23.47
C ASN A 19 -8.78 -22.35 22.44
N ILE A 20 -8.32 -22.13 21.20
CA ILE A 20 -8.28 -23.18 20.17
C ILE A 20 -7.35 -24.31 20.59
N ALA A 21 -6.16 -24.01 21.05
CA ALA A 21 -5.17 -24.99 21.48
C ALA A 21 -5.65 -25.80 22.69
N ALA A 22 -6.25 -25.15 23.69
CA ALA A 22 -6.82 -25.83 24.86
C ALA A 22 -8.00 -26.74 24.50
N SER A 23 -8.86 -26.30 23.54
CA SER A 23 -9.94 -27.15 23.03
C SER A 23 -9.43 -28.36 22.25
N ALA A 24 -8.22 -28.27 21.68
CA ALA A 24 -7.52 -29.38 21.04
C ALA A 24 -6.70 -30.25 22.00
N GLY A 25 -6.81 -30.02 23.32
CA GLY A 25 -6.12 -30.81 24.36
C GLY A 25 -4.64 -30.50 24.53
N ILE A 26 -4.17 -29.34 24.10
CA ILE A 26 -2.76 -28.95 24.21
C ILE A 26 -2.45 -28.49 25.64
N SER A 27 -1.50 -29.16 26.31
CA SER A 27 -1.23 -29.05 27.76
C SER A 27 -0.75 -27.66 28.22
N TRP A 28 -0.06 -26.89 27.37
CA TRP A 28 0.44 -25.56 27.73
C TRP A 28 -0.59 -24.45 27.53
N ALA A 29 -1.73 -24.75 26.90
CA ALA A 29 -2.77 -23.77 26.62
C ALA A 29 -3.81 -23.72 27.74
N ARG A 30 -4.33 -22.53 28.03
CA ARG A 30 -5.38 -22.32 29.04
C ARG A 30 -6.59 -21.66 28.43
N HIS A 31 -7.78 -22.09 28.83
CA HIS A 31 -9.02 -21.46 28.46
C HIS A 31 -9.14 -20.05 29.06
N THR A 32 -9.35 -19.08 28.21
CA THR A 32 -9.85 -17.75 28.58
C THR A 32 -11.36 -17.75 28.37
N PRO A 33 -12.17 -17.18 29.30
CA PRO A 33 -13.63 -17.14 29.12
C PRO A 33 -14.00 -16.57 27.75
N TRP A 34 -14.84 -17.28 26.99
CA TRP A 34 -15.21 -16.88 25.62
C TRP A 34 -15.83 -15.48 25.55
N LEU A 35 -16.49 -15.01 26.61
CA LEU A 35 -16.97 -13.65 26.72
C LEU A 35 -15.84 -12.62 26.57
N ILE A 36 -14.72 -12.86 27.26
CA ILE A 36 -13.53 -11.98 27.19
C ILE A 36 -12.91 -12.05 25.80
N VAL A 37 -12.74 -13.27 25.26
CA VAL A 37 -12.21 -13.47 23.90
C VAL A 37 -13.08 -12.76 22.87
N THR A 38 -14.41 -12.92 22.97
CA THR A 38 -15.36 -12.25 22.07
C THR A 38 -15.26 -10.73 22.19
N ALA A 39 -15.21 -10.19 23.41
CA ALA A 39 -15.04 -8.75 23.63
C ALA A 39 -13.73 -8.23 23.02
N LEU A 40 -12.62 -8.94 23.23
CA LEU A 40 -11.33 -8.59 22.62
C LEU A 40 -11.39 -8.67 21.09
N LEU A 41 -12.00 -9.71 20.54
CA LEU A 41 -12.14 -9.90 19.10
C LEU A 41 -13.01 -8.81 18.44
N ILE A 42 -14.09 -8.35 19.09
CA ILE A 42 -14.90 -7.23 18.61
C ILE A 42 -14.03 -5.99 18.38
N PHE A 43 -13.11 -5.69 19.31
CA PHE A 43 -12.19 -4.55 19.16
C PHE A 43 -11.06 -4.77 18.15
N VAL A 44 -10.69 -6.03 17.91
CA VAL A 44 -9.55 -6.40 17.06
C VAL A 44 -9.96 -6.77 15.64
N THR A 45 -11.22 -7.22 15.43
CA THR A 45 -11.71 -7.50 14.08
C THR A 45 -11.73 -6.25 13.20
N PRO A 46 -11.61 -6.40 11.86
CA PRO A 46 -11.65 -5.26 10.95
C PRO A 46 -12.89 -4.37 11.15
N LEU A 47 -14.07 -4.97 11.40
CA LEU A 47 -15.32 -4.24 11.64
C LEU A 47 -15.27 -3.46 12.95
N GLY A 48 -14.93 -4.11 14.06
CA GLY A 48 -14.83 -3.46 15.38
C GLY A 48 -13.78 -2.34 15.38
N ARG A 49 -12.62 -2.60 14.80
CA ARG A 49 -11.56 -1.58 14.66
C ARG A 49 -12.00 -0.37 13.86
N LEU A 50 -12.72 -0.58 12.75
CA LEU A 50 -13.24 0.52 11.93
C LEU A 50 -14.24 1.37 12.70
N VAL A 51 -15.17 0.75 13.42
CA VAL A 51 -16.18 1.46 14.21
C VAL A 51 -15.50 2.22 15.35
N VAL A 52 -14.72 1.53 16.18
CA VAL A 52 -14.04 2.16 17.34
C VAL A 52 -13.03 3.20 16.88
N GLY A 53 -12.21 2.89 15.87
CA GLY A 53 -11.22 3.82 15.33
C GLY A 53 -11.85 5.06 14.68
N GLY A 54 -12.95 4.88 13.92
CA GLY A 54 -13.68 5.99 13.30
C GLY A 54 -14.31 6.92 14.35
N TYR A 55 -14.98 6.38 15.36
CA TYR A 55 -15.54 7.19 16.45
C TYR A 55 -14.46 7.88 17.28
N ALA A 56 -13.39 7.19 17.63
CA ALA A 56 -12.28 7.79 18.38
C ALA A 56 -11.59 8.90 17.58
N ALA A 57 -11.35 8.70 16.28
CA ALA A 57 -10.82 9.72 15.40
C ALA A 57 -11.77 10.92 15.32
N ARG A 58 -13.08 10.67 15.19
CA ARG A 58 -14.12 11.71 15.17
C ARG A 58 -14.15 12.52 16.46
N LEU A 59 -14.08 11.88 17.62
CA LEU A 59 -14.04 12.56 18.91
C LEU A 59 -12.81 13.46 19.04
N LEU A 60 -11.67 12.98 18.59
CA LEU A 60 -10.42 13.75 18.60
C LEU A 60 -10.46 14.94 17.64
N THR A 61 -11.11 14.82 16.49
CA THR A 61 -11.12 15.87 15.47
C THR A 61 -12.36 16.77 15.52
N LYS A 62 -13.34 16.44 16.35
CA LYS A 62 -14.58 17.24 16.50
C LYS A 62 -14.26 18.69 16.89
N GLY A 63 -14.84 19.63 16.14
CA GLY A 63 -14.68 21.07 16.38
C GLY A 63 -13.36 21.67 15.86
N ILE A 64 -12.54 20.92 15.12
CA ILE A 64 -11.40 21.50 14.39
C ILE A 64 -11.96 22.27 13.19
N ALA A 65 -11.69 23.56 13.15
CA ALA A 65 -12.06 24.43 12.03
C ALA A 65 -10.89 24.57 11.02
N PRO A 66 -11.18 24.96 9.76
CA PRO A 66 -10.13 25.39 8.84
C PRO A 66 -9.28 26.52 9.41
N GLY A 67 -7.98 26.47 9.24
CA GLY A 67 -7.06 27.48 9.77
C GLY A 67 -5.61 26.96 9.89
N SER A 68 -4.75 27.85 10.36
CA SER A 68 -3.32 27.54 10.63
C SER A 68 -3.09 27.46 12.12
N TYR A 69 -2.51 26.35 12.59
CA TYR A 69 -2.32 26.07 14.00
C TYR A 69 -0.84 25.70 14.28
N PRO A 70 -0.32 26.05 15.48
CA PRO A 70 1.06 25.69 15.83
C PRO A 70 1.31 24.17 15.77
N ARG A 71 2.43 23.75 15.17
CA ARG A 71 2.83 22.33 15.07
C ARG A 71 3.04 21.67 16.44
N ALA A 72 3.51 22.41 17.45
CA ALA A 72 3.63 21.90 18.81
C ALA A 72 2.32 22.05 19.63
N GLY A 73 1.20 22.40 18.97
CA GLY A 73 -0.07 22.72 19.64
C GLY A 73 -0.99 21.51 19.80
N ARG A 74 -2.05 21.70 20.60
CA ARG A 74 -3.08 20.68 20.88
C ARG A 74 -3.80 20.19 19.63
N ILE A 75 -4.04 21.04 18.63
CA ILE A 75 -4.71 20.68 17.38
C ILE A 75 -3.86 19.68 16.58
N TYR A 76 -2.56 19.95 16.46
CA TYR A 76 -1.64 19.02 15.81
C TYR A 76 -1.64 17.63 16.47
N LEU A 77 -1.54 17.59 17.82
CA LEU A 77 -1.59 16.32 18.56
C LEU A 77 -2.90 15.57 18.37
N ARG A 78 -4.04 16.28 18.30
CA ARG A 78 -5.37 15.67 18.06
C ARG A 78 -5.45 15.05 16.65
N VAL A 79 -5.00 15.76 15.62
CA VAL A 79 -4.97 15.25 14.24
C VAL A 79 -4.02 14.06 14.15
N TRP A 80 -2.81 14.19 14.67
CA TRP A 80 -1.83 13.11 14.70
C TRP A 80 -2.34 11.87 15.42
N ALA A 81 -2.97 12.02 16.60
CA ALA A 81 -3.53 10.89 17.34
C ALA A 81 -4.70 10.24 16.58
N ALA A 82 -5.57 11.04 15.95
CA ALA A 82 -6.67 10.54 15.13
C ALA A 82 -6.15 9.70 13.95
N GLU A 83 -5.10 10.16 13.27
CA GLU A 83 -4.47 9.40 12.19
C GLU A 83 -3.83 8.09 12.67
N ARG A 84 -3.14 8.11 13.82
CA ARG A 84 -2.57 6.88 14.40
C ARG A 84 -3.65 5.86 14.72
N ILE A 85 -4.78 6.30 15.30
CA ILE A 85 -5.92 5.44 15.60
C ILE A 85 -6.56 4.93 14.30
N ALA A 86 -6.79 5.81 13.32
CA ALA A 86 -7.32 5.43 12.03
C ALA A 86 -6.41 4.40 11.34
N ASN A 87 -5.10 4.64 11.27
CA ASN A 87 -4.13 3.70 10.72
C ASN A 87 -4.15 2.34 11.43
N ALA A 88 -4.23 2.32 12.77
CA ALA A 88 -4.33 1.10 13.56
C ALA A 88 -5.68 0.37 13.37
N SER A 89 -6.72 1.07 12.94
CA SER A 89 -8.05 0.48 12.71
C SER A 89 -8.15 -0.37 11.45
N GLY A 90 -7.11 -0.37 10.59
CA GLY A 90 -7.10 -1.18 9.37
C GLY A 90 -8.05 -0.67 8.28
N TYR A 91 -8.35 0.63 8.24
CA TYR A 91 -9.23 1.23 7.25
C TYR A 91 -8.78 1.01 5.79
N ARG A 92 -7.52 0.68 5.58
CA ARG A 92 -6.98 0.34 4.24
C ARG A 92 -7.71 -0.84 3.60
N SER A 93 -8.23 -1.78 4.39
CA SER A 93 -8.97 -2.93 3.85
C SER A 93 -10.32 -2.55 3.21
N ILE A 94 -10.91 -1.41 3.60
CA ILE A 94 -12.13 -0.88 2.99
C ILE A 94 -11.87 0.19 1.94
N ALA A 95 -10.61 0.58 1.72
CA ALA A 95 -10.27 1.52 0.67
C ALA A 95 -10.81 1.02 -0.68
N ASP A 96 -11.27 1.94 -1.51
CA ASP A 96 -11.83 1.68 -2.84
C ASP A 96 -13.16 0.87 -2.83
N ALA A 97 -13.65 0.43 -1.68
CA ALA A 97 -14.94 -0.23 -1.53
C ALA A 97 -16.06 0.77 -1.24
N THR A 98 -17.30 0.40 -1.54
CA THR A 98 -18.47 1.26 -1.25
C THR A 98 -18.62 1.61 0.23
N TRP A 99 -18.03 0.81 1.12
CA TRP A 99 -18.07 1.02 2.58
C TRP A 99 -17.23 2.20 3.05
N VAL A 100 -16.27 2.67 2.26
CA VAL A 100 -15.48 3.86 2.58
C VAL A 100 -16.36 5.12 2.70
N ASN A 101 -17.47 5.18 1.96
CA ASN A 101 -18.43 6.28 2.06
C ASN A 101 -19.09 6.35 3.45
N TYR A 102 -19.43 5.20 4.03
CA TYR A 102 -19.99 5.16 5.39
C TYR A 102 -18.94 5.55 6.43
N TYR A 103 -17.70 5.08 6.24
CA TYR A 103 -16.58 5.47 7.10
C TYR A 103 -16.29 6.98 7.01
N ALA A 104 -16.32 7.57 5.82
CA ALA A 104 -16.17 9.01 5.62
C ALA A 104 -17.25 9.81 6.37
N ARG A 105 -18.52 9.36 6.28
CA ARG A 105 -19.62 9.97 7.03
C ARG A 105 -19.44 9.84 8.54
N ALA A 106 -18.94 8.70 9.03
CA ALA A 106 -18.63 8.49 10.45
C ALA A 106 -17.56 9.47 10.95
N LEU A 107 -16.54 9.77 10.12
CA LEU A 107 -15.54 10.81 10.41
C LEU A 107 -16.11 12.24 10.34
N GLY A 108 -17.32 12.44 9.79
CA GLY A 108 -18.00 13.72 9.69
C GLY A 108 -17.92 14.38 8.32
N ALA A 109 -17.46 13.68 7.30
CA ALA A 109 -17.52 14.15 5.93
C ALA A 109 -18.98 14.18 5.41
N ARG A 110 -19.27 15.13 4.53
CA ARG A 110 -20.53 15.16 3.78
C ARG A 110 -20.33 14.40 2.48
N VAL A 111 -21.07 13.32 2.31
CA VAL A 111 -20.96 12.45 1.13
C VAL A 111 -22.36 12.31 0.52
N GLY A 112 -22.51 12.82 -0.68
CA GLY A 112 -23.73 12.79 -1.48
C GLY A 112 -24.09 11.40 -2.01
N ASP A 113 -25.09 11.38 -2.84
CA ASP A 113 -25.59 10.15 -3.44
C ASP A 113 -24.77 9.71 -4.64
N GLY A 114 -24.55 8.39 -4.77
CA GLY A 114 -23.84 7.83 -5.93
C GLY A 114 -22.34 8.14 -5.99
N VAL A 115 -21.76 8.66 -4.93
CA VAL A 115 -20.33 8.95 -4.83
C VAL A 115 -19.51 7.66 -4.91
N ASN A 116 -18.46 7.67 -5.74
CA ASN A 116 -17.46 6.61 -5.83
C ASN A 116 -16.15 7.13 -5.24
N LEU A 117 -15.95 6.86 -3.95
CA LEU A 117 -14.73 7.22 -3.24
C LEU A 117 -13.81 5.99 -3.18
N HIS A 118 -12.74 6.01 -3.98
CA HIS A 118 -11.75 4.93 -4.05
C HIS A 118 -10.42 5.36 -3.42
N THR A 119 -10.51 6.12 -2.34
CA THR A 119 -9.37 6.51 -1.51
C THR A 119 -9.79 6.73 -0.07
N ILE A 120 -8.85 7.03 0.79
CA ILE A 120 -9.05 7.19 2.22
C ILE A 120 -9.52 8.61 2.51
N PRO A 121 -10.66 8.79 3.23
CA PRO A 121 -11.12 10.11 3.65
C PRO A 121 -10.23 10.71 4.75
N PRO A 122 -10.15 12.06 4.84
CA PRO A 122 -9.39 12.74 5.88
C PRO A 122 -9.98 12.50 7.26
N VAL A 123 -9.13 12.26 8.24
CA VAL A 123 -9.56 12.07 9.65
C VAL A 123 -10.23 13.28 10.25
N THR A 124 -9.99 14.46 9.69
CA THR A 124 -10.62 15.73 10.12
C THR A 124 -12.10 15.80 9.79
N GLY A 125 -12.58 14.98 8.84
CA GLY A 125 -13.94 15.03 8.33
C GLY A 125 -14.28 16.30 7.54
N LEU A 126 -13.29 17.16 7.24
CA LEU A 126 -13.47 18.40 6.46
C LEU A 126 -13.48 18.09 4.95
N LEU A 127 -14.42 17.25 4.54
CA LEU A 127 -14.60 16.79 3.17
C LEU A 127 -16.06 16.87 2.76
N ASN A 128 -16.33 17.52 1.64
CA ASN A 128 -17.66 17.61 1.02
C ASN A 128 -17.57 16.98 -0.39
N LEU A 129 -18.25 15.86 -0.58
CA LEU A 129 -18.38 15.16 -1.86
C LEU A 129 -19.83 15.26 -2.31
N GLU A 130 -20.10 15.92 -3.43
CA GLU A 130 -21.44 16.04 -3.99
C GLU A 130 -21.82 14.81 -4.84
N ASP A 131 -23.09 14.76 -5.26
CA ASP A 131 -23.67 13.60 -5.93
C ASP A 131 -22.88 13.16 -7.17
N HIS A 132 -22.75 11.84 -7.31
CA HIS A 132 -22.13 11.17 -8.45
C HIS A 132 -20.66 11.56 -8.73
N CYS A 133 -19.99 12.30 -7.85
CA CYS A 133 -18.57 12.54 -8.02
C CYS A 133 -17.76 11.24 -7.87
N SER A 134 -16.60 11.22 -8.47
CA SER A 134 -15.72 10.04 -8.49
C SER A 134 -14.30 10.43 -8.12
N VAL A 135 -13.75 9.77 -7.12
CA VAL A 135 -12.37 9.94 -6.65
C VAL A 135 -11.66 8.61 -6.83
N GLU A 136 -10.64 8.58 -7.67
CA GLU A 136 -9.88 7.39 -8.04
C GLU A 136 -8.91 6.95 -6.94
N PRO A 137 -8.28 5.75 -7.06
CA PRO A 137 -7.34 5.24 -6.07
C PRO A 137 -6.14 6.16 -5.82
N GLU A 138 -5.62 6.10 -4.60
CA GLU A 138 -4.40 6.81 -4.16
C GLU A 138 -4.47 8.34 -4.30
N VAL A 139 -5.66 8.93 -4.37
CA VAL A 139 -5.84 10.38 -4.28
C VAL A 139 -5.62 10.83 -2.83
N ASP A 140 -4.75 11.82 -2.63
CA ASP A 140 -4.54 12.42 -1.31
C ASP A 140 -5.64 13.44 -1.01
N LEU A 141 -6.44 13.14 0.00
CA LEU A 141 -7.51 13.97 0.55
C LEU A 141 -7.22 14.39 1.98
N SER A 142 -5.96 14.39 2.46
CA SER A 142 -5.63 14.65 3.87
C SER A 142 -6.25 15.95 4.40
N GLY A 143 -6.42 16.94 3.53
CA GLY A 143 -7.04 18.21 3.89
C GLY A 143 -6.19 19.06 4.84
N TYR A 144 -4.91 18.71 4.99
CA TYR A 144 -3.92 19.51 5.70
C TYR A 144 -2.52 19.34 5.11
N TRP A 145 -1.65 20.29 5.38
CA TRP A 145 -0.21 20.18 5.16
C TRP A 145 0.55 20.82 6.32
N VAL A 146 1.80 20.47 6.49
CA VAL A 146 2.62 20.87 7.62
C VAL A 146 3.87 21.58 7.13
N ASP A 147 4.13 22.77 7.63
CA ASP A 147 5.40 23.47 7.47
C ASP A 147 6.28 23.31 8.72
N ALA A 148 7.37 24.09 8.82
CA ALA A 148 8.28 24.01 9.95
C ALA A 148 7.60 24.38 11.30
N ARG A 149 6.58 25.24 11.29
CA ARG A 149 5.98 25.82 12.49
C ARG A 149 4.48 25.53 12.65
N HIS A 150 3.76 25.29 11.55
CA HIS A 150 2.31 25.21 11.55
C HIS A 150 1.79 23.96 10.83
N ILE A 151 0.60 23.56 11.21
CA ILE A 151 -0.29 22.70 10.43
C ILE A 151 -1.40 23.59 9.84
N HIS A 152 -1.59 23.49 8.53
CA HIS A 152 -2.60 24.24 7.79
C HIS A 152 -3.71 23.26 7.42
N ILE A 153 -4.91 23.48 7.94
CA ILE A 153 -6.09 22.62 7.77
C ILE A 153 -7.11 23.36 6.94
N GLY A 154 -7.72 22.68 5.97
CA GLY A 154 -8.77 23.25 5.13
C GLY A 154 -9.82 22.24 4.69
N THR A 155 -10.96 22.73 4.24
CA THR A 155 -12.03 21.90 3.68
C THR A 155 -11.74 21.58 2.22
N ILE A 156 -11.97 20.34 1.82
CA ILE A 156 -11.96 19.92 0.42
C ILE A 156 -13.41 19.79 -0.03
N HIS A 157 -13.75 20.43 -1.17
CA HIS A 157 -15.08 20.37 -1.78
C HIS A 157 -14.98 19.84 -3.21
N VAL A 158 -15.75 18.80 -3.53
CA VAL A 158 -15.81 18.18 -4.87
C VAL A 158 -17.26 18.20 -5.34
N GLY A 159 -17.53 18.96 -6.40
CA GLY A 159 -18.86 19.18 -6.98
C GLY A 159 -19.45 17.96 -7.69
N LYS A 160 -20.70 18.11 -8.13
CA LYS A 160 -21.49 17.04 -8.78
C LYS A 160 -20.81 16.52 -10.03
N ASN A 161 -20.81 15.19 -10.21
CA ASN A 161 -20.22 14.50 -11.35
C ASN A 161 -18.74 14.84 -11.58
N ALA A 162 -18.05 15.52 -10.67
CA ALA A 162 -16.64 15.81 -10.81
C ALA A 162 -15.80 14.51 -10.71
N ARG A 163 -14.67 14.49 -11.41
CA ARG A 163 -13.78 13.32 -11.46
C ARG A 163 -12.38 13.71 -11.05
N ILE A 164 -11.83 13.00 -10.09
CA ILE A 164 -10.46 13.19 -9.60
C ILE A 164 -9.67 11.94 -9.95
N GLY A 165 -8.67 12.11 -10.82
CA GLY A 165 -7.83 11.02 -11.32
C GLY A 165 -6.86 10.49 -10.27
N ALA A 166 -6.43 9.24 -10.43
CA ALA A 166 -5.56 8.52 -9.52
C ALA A 166 -4.28 9.29 -9.17
N ARG A 167 -3.81 9.14 -7.93
CA ARG A 167 -2.58 9.77 -7.44
C ARG A 167 -2.56 11.30 -7.51
N SER A 168 -3.73 11.94 -7.56
CA SER A 168 -3.82 13.39 -7.44
C SER A 168 -3.78 13.82 -5.97
N VAL A 169 -3.35 15.06 -5.74
CA VAL A 169 -3.32 15.67 -4.41
C VAL A 169 -4.29 16.86 -4.40
N LEU A 170 -5.25 16.83 -3.50
CA LEU A 170 -6.15 17.97 -3.25
C LEU A 170 -5.72 18.64 -1.95
N MET A 171 -5.06 19.80 -2.06
CA MET A 171 -4.57 20.53 -0.88
C MET A 171 -5.72 21.19 -0.10
N PRO A 172 -5.50 21.57 1.17
CA PRO A 172 -6.48 22.28 1.98
C PRO A 172 -7.08 23.49 1.27
N GLY A 173 -8.40 23.66 1.37
CA GLY A 173 -9.11 24.76 0.72
C GLY A 173 -9.47 24.50 -0.75
N THR A 174 -9.20 23.32 -1.28
CA THR A 174 -9.53 22.98 -2.67
C THR A 174 -11.04 22.94 -2.90
N VAL A 175 -11.47 23.64 -3.96
CA VAL A 175 -12.86 23.66 -4.46
C VAL A 175 -12.86 23.21 -5.92
N ILE A 176 -13.54 22.10 -6.17
CA ILE A 176 -13.72 21.52 -7.52
C ILE A 176 -15.20 21.72 -7.92
N GLY A 177 -15.42 22.42 -9.03
CA GLY A 177 -16.77 22.66 -9.54
C GLY A 177 -17.40 21.45 -10.25
N ASP A 178 -18.68 21.56 -10.56
CA ASP A 178 -19.48 20.49 -11.15
C ASP A 178 -18.91 20.03 -12.51
N ASN A 179 -18.98 18.73 -12.77
CA ASN A 179 -18.49 18.09 -14.00
C ASN A 179 -17.01 18.37 -14.30
N ALA A 180 -16.24 18.93 -13.37
CA ALA A 180 -14.83 19.18 -13.56
C ALA A 180 -14.03 17.86 -13.57
N HIS A 181 -12.88 17.90 -14.22
CA HIS A 181 -11.99 16.75 -14.30
C HIS A 181 -10.55 17.16 -13.92
N VAL A 182 -10.04 16.62 -12.86
CA VAL A 182 -8.63 16.65 -12.46
C VAL A 182 -7.96 15.38 -12.97
N GLU A 183 -6.97 15.52 -13.86
CA GLU A 183 -6.27 14.36 -14.42
C GLU A 183 -5.37 13.68 -13.37
N ALA A 184 -5.08 12.39 -13.59
CA ALA A 184 -4.24 11.60 -12.70
C ALA A 184 -2.86 12.24 -12.48
N GLY A 185 -2.32 12.14 -11.26
CA GLY A 185 -1.01 12.69 -10.88
C GLY A 185 -0.96 14.22 -10.82
N SER A 186 -2.09 14.89 -10.61
CA SER A 186 -2.18 16.35 -10.55
C SER A 186 -2.25 16.86 -9.11
N THR A 187 -1.72 18.06 -8.84
CA THR A 187 -1.80 18.70 -7.52
C THR A 187 -2.60 19.98 -7.59
N VAL A 188 -3.80 20.00 -6.98
CA VAL A 188 -4.64 21.20 -6.86
C VAL A 188 -4.32 21.91 -5.55
N THR A 189 -3.81 23.14 -5.64
CA THR A 189 -3.26 23.87 -4.48
C THR A 189 -4.28 24.57 -3.58
N GLY A 190 -5.55 24.60 -3.97
CA GLY A 190 -6.61 25.29 -3.20
C GLY A 190 -6.63 26.81 -3.36
N SER A 191 -5.61 27.42 -3.92
CA SER A 191 -5.54 28.88 -4.13
C SER A 191 -6.49 29.39 -5.22
N THR A 192 -6.82 28.54 -6.20
CA THR A 192 -7.72 28.88 -7.30
C THR A 192 -8.77 27.78 -7.45
N PRO A 193 -10.08 28.11 -7.38
CA PRO A 193 -11.14 27.14 -7.59
C PRO A 193 -11.12 26.57 -9.01
N VAL A 194 -11.28 25.26 -9.13
CA VAL A 194 -11.49 24.58 -10.41
C VAL A 194 -12.91 24.82 -10.87
N LYS A 195 -13.09 25.62 -11.91
CA LYS A 195 -14.42 25.98 -12.43
C LYS A 195 -15.18 24.76 -12.96
N ALA A 196 -16.51 24.83 -12.93
CA ALA A 196 -17.36 23.80 -13.51
C ALA A 196 -17.00 23.48 -14.97
N ASN A 197 -17.14 22.22 -15.36
CA ASN A 197 -16.82 21.71 -16.71
C ASN A 197 -15.35 21.92 -17.15
N ALA A 198 -14.44 22.33 -16.27
CA ALA A 198 -13.05 22.53 -16.59
C ALA A 198 -12.25 21.22 -16.45
N ARG A 199 -11.21 21.06 -17.28
CA ARG A 199 -10.20 20.02 -17.15
C ARG A 199 -8.89 20.64 -16.69
N TRP A 200 -8.37 20.12 -15.59
CA TRP A 200 -7.13 20.57 -14.96
C TRP A 200 -6.11 19.44 -14.91
N SER A 201 -4.85 19.78 -15.09
CA SER A 201 -3.74 18.81 -15.01
C SER A 201 -2.45 19.54 -14.64
N GLY A 202 -1.53 18.83 -14.02
CA GLY A 202 -0.22 19.35 -13.64
C GLY A 202 0.04 19.37 -12.14
N SER A 203 1.29 19.68 -11.76
CA SER A 203 1.70 19.89 -10.37
C SER A 203 2.63 21.13 -10.31
N PRO A 204 2.10 22.31 -9.99
CA PRO A 204 0.68 22.63 -9.66
C PRO A 204 -0.26 22.51 -10.88
N ALA A 205 -1.50 22.10 -10.61
CA ALA A 205 -2.50 21.90 -11.66
C ALA A 205 -2.95 23.23 -12.28
N GLN A 206 -3.11 23.19 -13.60
CA GLN A 206 -3.59 24.32 -14.40
C GLN A 206 -4.71 23.87 -15.34
N LYS A 207 -5.52 24.82 -15.80
CA LYS A 207 -6.59 24.54 -16.76
C LYS A 207 -6.01 24.17 -18.12
N VAL A 208 -6.26 22.92 -18.57
CA VAL A 208 -5.81 22.41 -19.86
C VAL A 208 -6.95 22.28 -20.89
N GLY A 209 -8.18 22.66 -20.53
CA GLY A 209 -9.32 22.64 -21.43
C GLY A 209 -10.66 22.42 -20.74
N ARG A 210 -11.63 21.87 -21.48
CA ARG A 210 -12.93 21.46 -20.96
C ARG A 210 -12.92 19.96 -20.62
N SER A 211 -13.68 19.59 -19.60
CA SER A 211 -13.96 18.19 -19.25
C SER A 211 -14.64 17.50 -20.42
N LYS A 212 -14.19 16.28 -20.74
CA LYS A 212 -14.78 15.48 -21.82
C LYS A 212 -15.60 14.35 -21.21
N HIS A 213 -16.83 14.17 -21.70
CA HIS A 213 -17.63 13.00 -21.36
C HIS A 213 -16.96 11.75 -21.95
N ARG A 214 -16.59 10.82 -21.10
CA ARG A 214 -15.97 9.53 -21.46
C ARG A 214 -16.82 8.34 -21.01
N PHE A 215 -17.78 8.61 -20.16
CA PHE A 215 -18.69 7.65 -19.57
C PHE A 215 -20.12 7.93 -20.03
N PRO A 216 -21.03 6.94 -19.95
CA PRO A 216 -22.44 7.17 -20.22
C PRO A 216 -23.02 8.28 -19.32
N ASP A 217 -23.87 9.13 -19.87
CA ASP A 217 -24.47 10.26 -19.16
C ASP A 217 -25.50 9.79 -18.11
N THR A 218 -26.09 8.61 -18.32
CA THR A 218 -27.04 8.02 -17.38
C THR A 218 -26.31 7.26 -16.27
N PRO A 219 -26.59 7.56 -14.98
CA PRO A 219 -26.00 6.79 -13.90
C PRO A 219 -26.45 5.31 -13.99
N PRO A 220 -25.54 4.36 -13.67
CA PRO A 220 -25.90 2.95 -13.72
C PRO A 220 -26.90 2.58 -12.64
N PRO A 221 -27.69 1.49 -12.81
CA PRO A 221 -28.67 1.05 -11.82
C PRO A 221 -28.00 0.72 -10.50
N ARG A 222 -28.57 1.24 -9.42
CA ARG A 222 -28.11 0.99 -8.04
C ARG A 222 -28.56 -0.43 -7.62
N ARG A 223 -27.60 -1.32 -7.44
CA ARG A 223 -27.84 -2.69 -6.97
C ARG A 223 -27.28 -2.85 -5.55
N PRO A 224 -28.11 -2.86 -4.50
CA PRO A 224 -27.66 -2.89 -3.11
C PRO A 224 -26.87 -4.16 -2.74
N GLN A 225 -27.12 -5.27 -3.41
CA GLN A 225 -26.38 -6.52 -3.22
C GLN A 225 -24.85 -6.36 -3.38
N TRP A 226 -24.41 -5.42 -4.23
CA TRP A 226 -22.99 -5.15 -4.40
C TRP A 226 -22.37 -4.42 -3.22
N VAL A 227 -23.14 -3.65 -2.44
CA VAL A 227 -22.65 -3.05 -1.19
C VAL A 227 -22.23 -4.15 -0.24
N LEU A 228 -23.06 -5.20 -0.09
CA LEU A 228 -22.72 -6.38 0.70
C LEU A 228 -21.52 -7.13 0.09
N GLY A 229 -21.51 -7.33 -1.24
CA GLY A 229 -20.41 -8.00 -1.94
C GLY A 229 -19.05 -7.33 -1.71
N TYR A 230 -18.97 -6.01 -1.85
CA TYR A 230 -17.75 -5.25 -1.55
C TYR A 230 -17.37 -5.33 -0.06
N GLY A 231 -18.33 -5.28 0.85
CA GLY A 231 -18.09 -5.40 2.29
C GLY A 231 -17.52 -6.75 2.69
N LEU A 232 -18.14 -7.84 2.23
CA LEU A 232 -17.67 -9.21 2.46
C LEU A 232 -16.28 -9.44 1.85
N SER A 233 -16.03 -8.89 0.66
CA SER A 233 -14.72 -8.97 0.01
C SER A 233 -13.67 -8.18 0.79
N SER A 234 -13.99 -7.01 1.33
CA SER A 234 -13.07 -6.24 2.18
C SER A 234 -12.74 -6.99 3.47
N LEU A 235 -13.74 -7.63 4.08
CA LEU A 235 -13.53 -8.48 5.25
C LEU A 235 -12.64 -9.68 4.90
N PHE A 236 -12.91 -10.33 3.76
CA PHE A 236 -12.12 -11.45 3.28
C PHE A 236 -10.65 -11.04 3.05
N LEU A 237 -10.39 -9.91 2.38
CA LEU A 237 -9.04 -9.38 2.19
C LEU A 237 -8.32 -9.14 3.52
N ALA A 238 -9.01 -8.60 4.50
CA ALA A 238 -8.43 -8.37 5.83
C ALA A 238 -8.11 -9.68 6.59
N LEU A 239 -8.87 -10.75 6.34
CA LEU A 239 -8.69 -12.05 6.99
C LEU A 239 -7.68 -12.95 6.25
N LEU A 240 -7.50 -12.78 4.94
CA LEU A 240 -6.65 -13.64 4.12
C LEU A 240 -5.20 -13.78 4.64
N PRO A 241 -4.48 -12.70 5.01
CA PRO A 241 -3.16 -12.84 5.62
C PRO A 241 -3.20 -13.60 6.94
N LEU A 242 -4.24 -13.39 7.75
CA LEU A 242 -4.39 -14.07 9.04
C LEU A 242 -4.62 -15.58 8.85
N CYS A 243 -5.40 -15.98 7.84
CA CYS A 243 -5.59 -17.39 7.49
C CYS A 243 -4.25 -18.04 7.08
N ALA A 244 -3.43 -17.35 6.30
CA ALA A 244 -2.12 -17.85 5.92
C ALA A 244 -1.18 -18.00 7.15
N VAL A 245 -1.17 -17.02 8.04
CA VAL A 245 -0.41 -17.09 9.30
C VAL A 245 -0.92 -18.22 10.18
N ALA A 246 -2.23 -18.44 10.25
CA ALA A 246 -2.81 -19.56 11.01
C ALA A 246 -2.37 -20.93 10.46
N MET A 247 -2.26 -21.09 9.14
CA MET A 247 -1.72 -22.32 8.54
C MET A 247 -0.24 -22.55 8.93
N GLY A 248 0.58 -21.51 8.90
CA GLY A 248 1.96 -21.58 9.38
C GLY A 248 2.03 -21.93 10.87
N GLY A 249 1.21 -21.28 11.69
CA GLY A 249 1.12 -21.57 13.13
C GLY A 249 0.67 -23.00 13.45
N ALA A 250 -0.32 -23.51 12.71
CA ALA A 250 -0.76 -24.91 12.85
C ALA A 250 0.37 -25.90 12.54
N SER A 251 1.16 -25.64 11.49
CA SER A 251 2.33 -26.48 11.16
C SER A 251 3.40 -26.46 12.25
N MET A 252 3.60 -25.29 12.91
CA MET A 252 4.52 -25.17 14.05
C MET A 252 4.03 -25.97 15.25
N ILE A 253 2.75 -25.91 15.58
CA ILE A 253 2.15 -26.68 16.67
C ILE A 253 2.29 -28.18 16.40
N ALA A 254 1.98 -28.64 15.19
CA ALA A 254 2.12 -30.04 14.79
C ALA A 254 3.58 -30.51 14.91
N PHE A 255 4.56 -29.68 14.55
CA PHE A 255 5.98 -29.99 14.73
C PHE A 255 6.36 -30.18 16.19
N VAL A 256 5.93 -29.26 17.07
CA VAL A 256 6.22 -29.32 18.52
C VAL A 256 5.62 -30.59 19.14
N GLN A 257 4.40 -30.97 18.76
CA GLN A 257 3.75 -32.18 19.23
C GLN A 257 4.45 -33.48 18.78
N ALA A 258 5.03 -33.44 17.54
CA ALA A 258 5.68 -34.62 16.98
C ALA A 258 7.05 -34.93 17.58
N ILE A 259 7.76 -33.94 18.17
CA ILE A 259 9.17 -34.08 18.59
C ILE A 259 9.34 -34.08 20.11
N ASP A 260 8.28 -33.84 20.88
CA ASP A 260 8.28 -33.78 22.36
C ASP A 260 9.38 -32.84 22.93
N ILE A 261 9.54 -31.66 22.32
CA ILE A 261 10.46 -30.60 22.77
C ILE A 261 9.71 -29.61 23.66
N HIS A 262 10.44 -28.94 24.54
CA HIS A 262 9.89 -27.83 25.33
C HIS A 262 9.14 -26.84 24.40
N PRO A 263 7.85 -26.55 24.62
CA PRO A 263 6.98 -25.83 23.68
C PRO A 263 7.55 -24.50 23.17
N PHE A 264 8.15 -23.72 24.07
CA PHE A 264 8.75 -22.43 23.71
C PHE A 264 9.92 -22.58 22.70
N LEU A 265 10.86 -23.50 22.98
CA LEU A 265 12.02 -23.74 22.10
C LEU A 265 11.58 -24.39 20.79
N GLY A 266 10.64 -25.33 20.86
CA GLY A 266 10.08 -25.97 19.68
C GLY A 266 9.37 -24.99 18.74
N MET A 267 8.57 -24.07 19.28
CA MET A 267 7.91 -23.03 18.48
C MET A 267 8.91 -22.08 17.82
N LEU A 268 9.96 -21.65 18.52
CA LEU A 268 11.02 -20.82 17.94
C LEU A 268 11.79 -21.57 16.86
N ALA A 269 12.12 -22.84 17.07
CA ALA A 269 12.81 -23.67 16.08
C ALA A 269 11.95 -23.91 14.82
N ALA A 270 10.63 -24.06 14.98
CA ALA A 270 9.68 -24.25 13.89
C ALA A 270 9.32 -22.94 13.16
N ALA A 271 9.53 -21.76 13.76
CA ALA A 271 9.10 -20.48 13.22
C ALA A 271 9.60 -20.18 11.79
N PRO A 272 10.84 -20.49 11.40
CA PRO A 272 11.30 -20.33 10.02
C PRO A 272 10.44 -21.12 9.03
N ALA A 273 10.21 -22.39 9.28
CA ALA A 273 9.42 -23.26 8.40
C ALA A 273 7.94 -22.82 8.38
N GLY A 274 7.35 -22.55 9.53
CA GLY A 274 5.97 -22.06 9.63
C GLY A 274 5.76 -20.74 8.90
N THR A 275 6.73 -19.83 8.96
CA THR A 275 6.69 -18.56 8.21
C THR A 275 6.74 -18.80 6.70
N LEU A 276 7.60 -19.69 6.21
CA LEU A 276 7.67 -20.03 4.79
C LEU A 276 6.38 -20.71 4.30
N ILE A 277 5.77 -21.57 5.11
CA ILE A 277 4.47 -22.18 4.82
C ILE A 277 3.39 -21.09 4.70
N ALA A 278 3.32 -20.16 5.66
CA ALA A 278 2.39 -19.03 5.62
C ALA A 278 2.60 -18.16 4.37
N PHE A 279 3.84 -17.86 4.04
CA PHE A 279 4.21 -17.07 2.85
C PHE A 279 3.80 -17.77 1.55
N ALA A 280 4.09 -19.06 1.43
CA ALA A 280 3.70 -19.87 0.27
C ALA A 280 2.18 -20.01 0.14
N ALA A 281 1.48 -20.30 1.25
CA ALA A 281 0.02 -20.40 1.29
C ALA A 281 -0.64 -19.09 0.85
N TYR A 282 -0.15 -17.95 1.35
CA TYR A 282 -0.65 -16.63 0.93
C TYR A 282 -0.42 -16.40 -0.57
N GLY A 283 0.77 -16.71 -1.08
CA GLY A 283 1.09 -16.59 -2.51
C GLY A 283 0.19 -17.44 -3.40
N VAL A 284 -0.07 -18.69 -3.02
CA VAL A 284 -0.98 -19.59 -3.73
C VAL A 284 -2.41 -19.07 -3.71
N CYS A 285 -2.90 -18.58 -2.57
CA CYS A 285 -4.23 -17.99 -2.47
C CYS A 285 -4.38 -16.75 -3.38
N ILE A 286 -3.42 -15.84 -3.36
CA ILE A 286 -3.42 -14.66 -4.26
C ILE A 286 -3.44 -15.09 -5.72
N TRP A 287 -2.57 -16.04 -6.09
CA TRP A 287 -2.51 -16.57 -7.45
C TRP A 287 -3.86 -17.17 -7.89
N ALA A 288 -4.42 -18.06 -7.08
CA ALA A 288 -5.68 -18.74 -7.39
C ALA A 288 -6.84 -17.74 -7.53
N LEU A 289 -6.95 -16.77 -6.59
CA LEU A 289 -8.00 -15.75 -6.62
C LEU A 289 -7.89 -14.86 -7.86
N ILE A 290 -6.70 -14.35 -8.18
CA ILE A 290 -6.51 -13.49 -9.36
C ILE A 290 -6.82 -14.26 -10.64
N ARG A 291 -6.39 -15.52 -10.76
CA ARG A 291 -6.70 -16.36 -11.92
C ARG A 291 -8.21 -16.62 -12.06
N LEU A 292 -8.88 -16.94 -10.95
CA LEU A 292 -10.32 -17.17 -10.93
C LEU A 292 -11.11 -15.90 -11.32
N LEU A 293 -10.76 -14.77 -10.72
CA LEU A 293 -11.42 -13.48 -10.98
C LEU A 293 -11.18 -12.98 -12.40
N SER A 294 -10.05 -13.34 -13.00
CA SER A 294 -9.70 -12.97 -14.37
C SER A 294 -10.41 -13.79 -15.44
N LEU A 295 -11.08 -14.90 -15.07
CA LEU A 295 -11.81 -15.73 -16.03
C LEU A 295 -12.92 -14.91 -16.71
N ARG A 296 -12.90 -14.89 -18.07
CA ARG A 296 -13.87 -14.14 -18.89
C ARG A 296 -13.96 -12.65 -18.56
N LEU A 297 -12.90 -12.07 -17.98
CA LEU A 297 -12.82 -10.63 -17.73
C LEU A 297 -12.51 -9.92 -19.05
N THR A 298 -13.40 -9.02 -19.48
CA THR A 298 -13.26 -8.25 -20.73
C THR A 298 -12.97 -6.78 -20.45
N PRO A 299 -12.08 -6.14 -21.24
CA PRO A 299 -11.84 -4.71 -21.11
C PRO A 299 -13.06 -3.92 -21.61
N GLY A 300 -13.36 -2.80 -20.98
CA GLY A 300 -14.47 -1.93 -21.37
C GLY A 300 -14.94 -1.02 -20.26
N VAL A 301 -16.10 -0.39 -20.49
CA VAL A 301 -16.82 0.39 -19.49
C VAL A 301 -17.88 -0.51 -18.85
N ALA A 302 -17.89 -0.55 -17.52
CA ALA A 302 -18.85 -1.32 -16.75
C ALA A 302 -19.31 -0.51 -15.52
N PRO A 303 -20.53 -0.77 -14.99
CA PRO A 303 -20.91 -0.17 -13.71
C PRO A 303 -19.93 -0.57 -12.60
N VAL A 304 -19.59 0.36 -11.72
CA VAL A 304 -18.78 0.05 -10.52
C VAL A 304 -19.46 -1.06 -9.72
N ARG A 305 -20.78 -0.95 -9.52
CA ARG A 305 -21.59 -1.96 -8.81
C ARG A 305 -22.08 -3.06 -9.75
N SER A 306 -21.14 -3.81 -10.31
CA SER A 306 -21.39 -4.97 -11.19
C SER A 306 -20.34 -6.04 -10.96
N ALA A 307 -20.57 -7.23 -11.50
CA ALA A 307 -19.59 -8.32 -11.43
C ALA A 307 -18.23 -7.95 -12.05
N THR A 308 -18.23 -7.24 -13.17
CA THR A 308 -17.00 -6.77 -13.82
C THR A 308 -16.28 -5.72 -12.99
N GLY A 309 -17.00 -4.67 -12.52
CA GLY A 309 -16.42 -3.62 -11.68
C GLY A 309 -15.85 -4.18 -10.37
N TRP A 310 -16.60 -5.07 -9.71
CA TRP A 310 -16.15 -5.75 -8.50
C TRP A 310 -14.90 -6.60 -8.73
N ARG A 311 -14.82 -7.40 -9.82
CA ARG A 311 -13.64 -8.21 -10.13
C ARG A 311 -12.40 -7.37 -10.38
N VAL A 312 -12.52 -6.29 -11.16
CA VAL A 312 -11.40 -5.37 -11.44
C VAL A 312 -10.87 -4.74 -10.15
N TRP A 313 -11.79 -4.23 -9.31
CA TRP A 313 -11.44 -3.68 -8.00
C TRP A 313 -10.75 -4.73 -7.12
N PHE A 314 -11.33 -5.93 -7.03
CA PHE A 314 -10.81 -6.97 -6.15
C PHE A 314 -9.41 -7.46 -6.59
N ILE A 315 -9.19 -7.63 -7.90
CA ILE A 315 -7.87 -7.96 -8.45
C ILE A 315 -6.85 -6.87 -8.10
N GLN A 316 -7.20 -5.60 -8.27
CA GLN A 316 -6.28 -4.51 -7.95
C GLN A 316 -5.94 -4.47 -6.46
N ARG A 317 -6.91 -4.72 -5.57
CA ARG A 317 -6.67 -4.84 -4.13
C ARG A 317 -5.78 -6.04 -3.78
N LEU A 318 -6.04 -7.21 -4.38
CA LEU A 318 -5.17 -8.39 -4.19
C LEU A 318 -3.73 -8.11 -4.65
N MET A 319 -3.54 -7.39 -5.74
CA MET A 319 -2.21 -7.00 -6.23
C MET A 319 -1.51 -6.03 -5.29
N ASP A 320 -2.25 -5.08 -4.70
CA ASP A 320 -1.72 -4.14 -3.73
C ASP A 320 -1.31 -4.83 -2.42
N ASP A 321 -2.14 -5.75 -1.92
CA ASP A 321 -1.82 -6.57 -0.76
C ASP A 321 -0.63 -7.52 -1.05
N ALA A 322 -0.58 -8.11 -2.25
CA ALA A 322 0.50 -8.99 -2.65
C ALA A 322 1.86 -8.28 -2.65
N ARG A 323 1.96 -7.06 -3.16
CA ARG A 323 3.23 -6.31 -3.13
C ARG A 323 3.70 -6.00 -1.70
N THR A 324 2.79 -5.95 -0.74
CA THR A 324 3.08 -5.72 0.67
C THR A 324 3.50 -7.01 1.38
N TYR A 325 2.67 -8.05 1.31
CA TYR A 325 2.91 -9.28 2.07
C TYR A 325 3.84 -10.28 1.39
N LEU A 326 3.98 -10.22 0.06
CA LEU A 326 4.91 -11.00 -0.73
C LEU A 326 6.08 -10.16 -1.26
N PHE A 327 6.47 -9.12 -0.55
CA PHE A 327 7.51 -8.17 -0.97
C PHE A 327 8.80 -8.84 -1.50
N PRO A 328 9.32 -9.95 -0.93
CA PRO A 328 10.48 -10.66 -1.48
C PRO A 328 10.33 -11.17 -2.91
N LEU A 329 9.10 -11.35 -3.43
CA LEU A 329 8.84 -11.74 -4.83
C LEU A 329 8.84 -10.55 -5.79
N TYR A 330 8.77 -9.32 -5.27
CA TYR A 330 8.78 -8.08 -6.05
C TYR A 330 10.19 -7.51 -6.17
N ALA A 331 10.47 -6.73 -7.19
CA ALA A 331 11.80 -6.24 -7.53
C ALA A 331 12.86 -7.37 -7.62
N ALA A 332 12.47 -8.50 -8.18
CA ALA A 332 13.29 -9.72 -8.27
C ALA A 332 13.21 -10.32 -9.68
N GLN A 333 14.14 -11.21 -10.01
CA GLN A 333 14.10 -11.96 -11.27
C GLN A 333 12.83 -12.81 -11.41
N LEU A 334 12.23 -13.21 -10.28
CA LEU A 334 10.96 -13.95 -10.25
C LEU A 334 9.74 -13.09 -10.53
N THR A 335 9.82 -11.76 -10.38
CA THR A 335 8.68 -10.86 -10.57
C THR A 335 8.02 -10.99 -11.94
N PRO A 336 8.74 -10.99 -13.08
CA PRO A 336 8.13 -11.21 -14.39
C PRO A 336 7.44 -12.57 -14.53
N LEU A 337 7.98 -13.63 -13.91
CA LEU A 337 7.36 -14.95 -13.90
C LEU A 337 6.08 -14.95 -13.05
N TRP A 338 6.12 -14.30 -11.89
CA TRP A 338 4.96 -14.09 -11.04
C TRP A 338 3.83 -13.40 -11.81
N PHE A 339 4.09 -12.28 -12.48
CA PHE A 339 3.07 -11.57 -13.27
C PHE A 339 2.55 -12.40 -14.46
N ARG A 340 3.40 -13.19 -15.12
CA ARG A 340 2.94 -14.14 -16.16
C ARG A 340 1.99 -15.18 -15.59
N SER A 341 2.31 -15.76 -14.44
CA SER A 341 1.46 -16.75 -13.78
C SER A 341 0.08 -16.17 -13.40
N LEU A 342 0.05 -14.87 -13.04
CA LEU A 342 -1.19 -14.13 -12.76
C LEU A 342 -2.01 -13.77 -14.01
N GLY A 343 -1.44 -13.93 -15.22
CA GLY A 343 -2.15 -13.72 -16.48
C GLY A 343 -1.71 -12.50 -17.28
N ALA A 344 -0.65 -11.79 -16.87
CA ALA A 344 -0.07 -10.72 -17.68
C ALA A 344 0.77 -11.28 -18.84
N THR A 345 0.78 -10.60 -19.98
CA THR A 345 1.70 -10.92 -21.08
C THR A 345 3.02 -10.19 -20.86
N VAL A 346 4.04 -10.89 -20.39
CA VAL A 346 5.35 -10.29 -20.09
C VAL A 346 6.42 -10.92 -21.00
N GLY A 347 7.18 -10.09 -21.69
CA GLY A 347 8.25 -10.47 -22.60
C GLY A 347 9.51 -11.01 -21.91
N LYS A 348 10.58 -11.24 -22.69
CA LYS A 348 11.88 -11.67 -22.20
C LYS A 348 12.67 -10.47 -21.67
N ASP A 349 13.57 -10.73 -20.70
CA ASP A 349 14.48 -9.72 -20.14
C ASP A 349 13.76 -8.44 -19.67
N VAL A 350 12.57 -8.61 -19.08
CA VAL A 350 11.77 -7.54 -18.47
C VAL A 350 12.11 -7.48 -16.99
N GLU A 351 12.35 -6.27 -16.48
CA GLU A 351 12.49 -6.00 -15.07
C GLU A 351 11.21 -5.31 -14.56
N ILE A 352 10.63 -5.80 -13.49
CA ILE A 352 9.45 -5.24 -12.84
C ILE A 352 9.72 -5.13 -11.35
N SER A 353 9.58 -3.93 -10.81
CA SER A 353 9.67 -3.72 -9.38
C SER A 353 8.29 -3.86 -8.71
N THR A 354 7.89 -2.95 -7.83
CA THR A 354 6.65 -3.02 -7.06
C THR A 354 5.44 -2.45 -7.84
N SER A 355 5.14 -3.01 -9.01
CA SER A 355 4.03 -2.54 -9.86
C SER A 355 2.68 -3.06 -9.40
N VAL A 356 1.64 -2.20 -9.47
CA VAL A 356 0.23 -2.59 -9.32
C VAL A 356 -0.45 -2.59 -10.67
N MET A 357 -1.17 -3.68 -11.00
CA MET A 357 -1.86 -3.79 -12.29
C MET A 357 -3.06 -4.76 -12.22
N VAL A 358 -3.89 -4.72 -13.25
CA VAL A 358 -4.85 -5.80 -13.54
C VAL A 358 -4.17 -6.73 -14.55
N PRO A 359 -3.59 -7.89 -14.15
CA PRO A 359 -2.69 -8.68 -15.00
C PRO A 359 -3.29 -9.05 -16.36
N ALA A 360 -4.57 -9.44 -16.40
CA ALA A 360 -5.26 -9.84 -17.62
C ALA A 360 -5.31 -8.74 -18.71
N PHE A 361 -5.11 -7.47 -18.35
CA PHE A 361 -5.17 -6.34 -19.29
C PHE A 361 -3.80 -5.76 -19.64
N VAL A 362 -2.71 -6.33 -19.14
CA VAL A 362 -1.38 -5.74 -19.28
C VAL A 362 -0.50 -6.57 -20.20
N THR A 363 0.14 -5.88 -21.17
CA THR A 363 1.15 -6.45 -22.04
C THR A 363 2.44 -5.63 -21.90
N ILE A 364 3.53 -6.26 -21.49
CA ILE A 364 4.86 -5.69 -21.34
C ILE A 364 5.80 -6.42 -22.31
N ARG A 365 6.45 -5.70 -23.19
CA ARG A 365 7.33 -6.27 -24.22
C ARG A 365 8.76 -6.40 -23.74
N ASP A 366 9.57 -7.16 -24.49
CA ASP A 366 10.94 -7.54 -24.15
C ASP A 366 11.83 -6.36 -23.78
N GLY A 367 12.69 -6.54 -22.77
CA GLY A 367 13.69 -5.57 -22.32
C GLY A 367 13.10 -4.28 -21.74
N SER A 368 11.85 -4.27 -21.32
CA SER A 368 11.22 -3.11 -20.66
C SER A 368 11.52 -3.11 -19.17
N PHE A 369 11.51 -1.92 -18.57
CA PHE A 369 11.72 -1.72 -17.14
C PHE A 369 10.53 -0.94 -16.55
N LEU A 370 9.89 -1.53 -15.54
CA LEU A 370 8.89 -0.87 -14.70
C LEU A 370 9.50 -0.66 -13.31
N ALA A 371 9.71 0.61 -12.95
CA ALA A 371 10.32 0.97 -11.67
C ALA A 371 9.32 0.84 -10.51
N ASP A 372 9.75 1.24 -9.31
CA ASP A 372 8.96 1.09 -8.11
C ASP A 372 7.63 1.82 -8.18
N ASP A 373 6.62 1.22 -7.54
CA ASP A 373 5.31 1.80 -7.35
C ASP A 373 4.62 2.26 -8.65
N THR A 374 4.90 1.61 -9.79
CA THR A 374 4.22 1.95 -11.05
C THR A 374 2.79 1.43 -11.06
N LEU A 375 1.84 2.28 -11.49
CA LEU A 375 0.44 1.91 -11.71
C LEU A 375 0.21 1.64 -13.20
N VAL A 376 0.00 0.38 -13.58
CA VAL A 376 -0.11 -0.04 -14.98
C VAL A 376 -1.47 -0.69 -15.26
N GLY A 377 -2.27 -0.11 -16.16
CA GLY A 377 -3.55 -0.68 -16.55
C GLY A 377 -4.57 -0.77 -15.41
N GLY A 378 -4.57 0.19 -14.50
CA GLY A 378 -5.63 0.35 -13.51
C GLY A 378 -6.97 0.71 -14.14
N TYR A 379 -7.85 1.32 -13.40
CA TYR A 379 -9.16 1.77 -13.91
C TYR A 379 -9.34 3.28 -13.73
N GLU A 380 -10.23 3.86 -14.56
CA GLU A 380 -10.73 5.24 -14.41
C GLU A 380 -12.19 5.20 -13.98
N LEU A 381 -12.63 6.20 -13.20
CA LEU A 381 -14.00 6.29 -12.67
C LEU A 381 -14.75 7.52 -13.19
N GLY A 382 -16.07 7.42 -13.29
CA GLY A 382 -16.93 8.56 -13.62
C GLY A 382 -18.42 8.26 -13.55
N GLY A 383 -19.18 9.02 -12.75
CA GLY A 383 -20.63 8.92 -12.69
C GLY A 383 -21.20 7.53 -12.32
N GLY A 384 -20.46 6.74 -11.55
CA GLY A 384 -20.84 5.35 -11.21
C GLY A 384 -20.34 4.28 -12.18
N TRP A 385 -19.62 4.69 -13.21
CA TRP A 385 -18.98 3.81 -14.20
C TRP A 385 -17.50 3.65 -13.93
N MET A 386 -16.96 2.50 -14.33
CA MET A 386 -15.54 2.14 -14.30
C MET A 386 -15.08 1.80 -15.71
N LEU A 387 -14.00 2.41 -16.17
CA LEU A 387 -13.30 2.06 -17.41
C LEU A 387 -12.05 1.25 -17.05
N ALA A 388 -12.02 -0.01 -17.42
CA ALA A 388 -10.83 -0.87 -17.36
C ALA A 388 -10.41 -1.25 -18.80
N GLY A 389 -9.11 -1.26 -19.09
CA GLY A 389 -8.71 -1.47 -20.47
C GLY A 389 -7.28 -1.92 -20.67
N ALA A 390 -7.02 -2.49 -21.84
CA ALA A 390 -5.73 -3.03 -22.20
C ALA A 390 -4.64 -1.96 -22.27
N THR A 391 -3.56 -2.16 -21.53
CA THR A 391 -2.38 -1.29 -21.50
C THR A 391 -1.18 -2.02 -22.08
N LYS A 392 -0.43 -1.37 -22.96
CA LYS A 392 0.74 -1.96 -23.63
C LYS A 392 1.98 -1.12 -23.40
N ILE A 393 3.02 -1.73 -22.86
CA ILE A 393 4.37 -1.17 -22.73
C ILE A 393 5.25 -1.78 -23.83
N GLY A 394 5.82 -0.91 -24.67
CA GLY A 394 6.63 -1.30 -25.82
C GLY A 394 8.00 -1.87 -25.45
N LYS A 395 8.69 -2.49 -26.42
CA LYS A 395 10.04 -3.03 -26.23
C LYS A 395 11.03 -1.96 -25.75
N ARG A 396 11.91 -2.33 -24.81
CA ARG A 396 12.99 -1.47 -24.29
C ARG A 396 12.46 -0.11 -23.80
N SER A 397 11.26 -0.10 -23.23
CA SER A 397 10.65 1.11 -22.67
C SER A 397 10.81 1.14 -21.16
N PHE A 398 10.95 2.34 -20.62
CA PHE A 398 11.12 2.59 -19.20
C PHE A 398 9.92 3.37 -18.66
N VAL A 399 9.38 2.92 -17.53
CA VAL A 399 8.40 3.67 -16.75
C VAL A 399 9.01 3.91 -15.37
N GLY A 400 9.24 5.18 -15.04
CA GLY A 400 9.90 5.61 -13.80
C GLY A 400 9.04 5.40 -12.55
N ASN A 401 9.67 5.55 -11.39
CA ASN A 401 9.03 5.37 -10.08
C ASN A 401 7.72 6.16 -9.98
N SER A 402 6.69 5.53 -9.42
CA SER A 402 5.33 6.08 -9.28
C SER A 402 4.73 6.58 -10.62
N GLY A 403 5.24 6.09 -11.74
CA GLY A 403 4.71 6.40 -13.07
C GLY A 403 3.34 5.77 -13.30
N ILE A 404 2.49 6.49 -14.06
CA ILE A 404 1.11 6.08 -14.31
C ILE A 404 0.92 5.72 -15.78
N ALA A 405 0.68 4.45 -16.08
CA ALA A 405 0.23 3.98 -17.39
C ALA A 405 -1.23 3.54 -17.29
N GLY A 406 -2.15 4.49 -17.35
CA GLY A 406 -3.60 4.27 -17.18
C GLY A 406 -4.20 3.30 -18.22
N PRO A 407 -5.48 2.97 -18.09
CA PRO A 407 -6.16 2.06 -19.00
C PRO A 407 -6.16 2.60 -20.43
N GLN A 408 -6.13 1.69 -21.43
CA GLN A 408 -6.11 1.99 -22.86
C GLN A 408 -4.88 2.80 -23.34
N ARG A 409 -3.77 2.81 -22.57
CA ARG A 409 -2.52 3.49 -22.98
C ARG A 409 -1.62 2.54 -23.76
N LYS A 410 -0.91 3.11 -24.74
CA LYS A 410 0.08 2.38 -25.55
C LYS A 410 1.38 3.17 -25.60
N LEU A 411 2.37 2.72 -24.85
CA LEU A 411 3.73 3.24 -24.90
C LEU A 411 4.49 2.51 -26.02
N ALA A 412 5.06 3.26 -26.96
CA ALA A 412 5.79 2.69 -28.09
C ALA A 412 7.18 2.17 -27.65
N LYS A 413 7.87 1.45 -28.54
CA LYS A 413 9.22 0.94 -28.29
C LYS A 413 10.23 2.07 -28.03
N ASN A 414 11.25 1.78 -27.22
CA ASN A 414 12.34 2.70 -26.86
C ASN A 414 11.85 4.03 -26.25
N SER A 415 10.72 4.02 -25.57
CA SER A 415 10.14 5.20 -24.93
C SER A 415 10.49 5.25 -23.45
N LEU A 416 10.57 6.47 -22.90
CA LEU A 416 10.79 6.71 -21.49
C LEU A 416 9.63 7.54 -20.93
N VAL A 417 9.14 7.14 -19.76
CA VAL A 417 8.26 7.95 -18.91
C VAL A 417 9.02 8.24 -17.63
N ALA A 418 9.19 9.50 -17.30
CA ALA A 418 9.95 9.94 -16.13
C ALA A 418 9.25 9.57 -14.81
N VAL A 419 9.95 9.76 -13.71
CA VAL A 419 9.43 9.58 -12.34
C VAL A 419 8.21 10.48 -12.11
N LEU A 420 7.18 9.99 -11.39
CA LEU A 420 5.94 10.72 -11.06
C LEU A 420 5.19 11.26 -12.30
N SER A 421 5.35 10.60 -13.44
CA SER A 421 4.82 11.08 -14.72
C SER A 421 3.76 10.15 -15.28
N SER A 422 2.82 10.71 -16.03
CA SER A 422 1.80 9.93 -16.71
C SER A 422 2.20 9.59 -18.15
N THR A 423 1.67 8.47 -18.68
CA THR A 423 1.88 8.10 -20.08
C THR A 423 0.90 8.81 -21.00
N PRO A 424 1.29 9.21 -22.22
CA PRO A 424 0.37 9.73 -23.21
C PRO A 424 -0.60 8.62 -23.68
N LYS A 425 -1.71 8.98 -24.30
CA LYS A 425 -2.65 8.01 -24.89
C LYS A 425 -1.98 7.12 -25.93
N LYS A 426 -1.17 7.73 -26.81
CA LYS A 426 -0.33 7.07 -27.81
C LYS A 426 1.01 7.77 -27.85
N SER A 427 2.10 7.04 -28.05
CA SER A 427 3.45 7.58 -28.20
C SER A 427 4.08 7.13 -29.52
N LYS A 428 5.05 7.88 -30.02
CA LYS A 428 5.93 7.46 -31.12
C LYS A 428 7.13 6.70 -30.55
N ALA A 429 7.73 5.83 -31.34
CA ALA A 429 8.95 5.12 -30.95
C ALA A 429 10.07 6.13 -30.62
N GLY A 430 10.87 5.83 -29.59
CA GLY A 430 11.96 6.69 -29.11
C GLY A 430 11.51 7.98 -28.42
N SER A 431 10.21 8.14 -28.12
CA SER A 431 9.70 9.35 -27.46
C SER A 431 9.88 9.28 -25.94
N ASN A 432 10.21 10.41 -25.33
CA ASN A 432 10.38 10.54 -23.89
C ASN A 432 9.38 11.53 -23.34
N TRP A 433 8.86 11.23 -22.14
CA TRP A 433 7.73 11.92 -21.54
C TRP A 433 8.00 12.23 -20.08
N TRP A 434 7.63 13.40 -19.65
CA TRP A 434 7.68 13.83 -18.27
C TRP A 434 6.41 14.55 -17.87
N GLY A 435 6.12 14.57 -16.59
CA GLY A 435 5.01 15.32 -16.01
C GLY A 435 3.63 14.67 -16.19
N SER A 436 2.66 15.32 -15.60
CA SER A 436 1.24 15.04 -15.72
C SER A 436 0.53 16.37 -15.83
N PRO A 437 0.11 16.80 -17.06
CA PRO A 437 0.03 16.02 -18.31
C PRO A 437 1.40 15.62 -18.88
N PRO A 438 1.45 14.54 -19.67
CA PRO A 438 2.70 14.10 -20.26
C PRO A 438 3.16 15.05 -21.37
N GLU A 439 4.31 15.67 -21.16
CA GLU A 439 4.99 16.54 -22.11
C GLU A 439 6.21 15.84 -22.71
N ARG A 440 6.54 16.16 -23.94
CA ARG A 440 7.72 15.60 -24.61
C ARG A 440 8.99 16.23 -24.06
N MET A 441 9.96 15.37 -23.70
CA MET A 441 11.29 15.83 -23.33
C MET A 441 12.35 15.33 -24.31
N ARG A 442 13.45 16.05 -24.42
CA ARG A 442 14.66 15.56 -25.06
C ARG A 442 15.37 14.60 -24.11
N ARG A 443 15.75 13.42 -24.59
CA ARG A 443 16.59 12.52 -23.84
C ARG A 443 18.04 12.94 -23.96
N VAL A 444 18.68 13.20 -22.83
CA VAL A 444 20.14 13.25 -22.78
C VAL A 444 20.60 11.79 -22.75
N THR A 445 21.28 11.36 -23.80
CA THR A 445 21.95 10.05 -23.81
C THR A 445 23.21 10.18 -22.97
N VAL A 446 23.19 9.62 -21.78
CA VAL A 446 24.41 9.44 -21.00
C VAL A 446 25.11 8.21 -21.60
N THR A 447 26.26 8.40 -22.21
CA THR A 447 27.14 7.31 -22.63
C THR A 447 27.71 6.70 -21.34
N THR A 448 27.22 5.54 -20.96
CA THR A 448 27.80 4.74 -19.87
C THR A 448 28.67 3.68 -20.50
N ASP A 449 29.84 3.43 -19.93
CA ASP A 449 30.73 2.31 -20.30
C ASP A 449 30.16 0.93 -19.92
N ALA A 450 28.91 0.90 -19.43
CA ALA A 450 28.23 -0.32 -19.03
C ALA A 450 27.88 -1.19 -20.25
N SER A 451 28.47 -2.36 -20.33
CA SER A 451 28.20 -3.35 -21.38
C SER A 451 26.73 -3.84 -21.33
N GLU A 452 26.19 -4.32 -22.45
CA GLU A 452 24.85 -4.96 -22.47
C GLU A 452 24.74 -6.13 -21.48
N SER A 453 25.87 -6.80 -21.15
CA SER A 453 25.90 -7.89 -20.18
C SER A 453 25.72 -7.44 -18.73
N SER A 454 25.94 -6.17 -18.41
CA SER A 454 25.73 -5.60 -17.07
C SER A 454 24.38 -4.86 -16.96
N THR A 455 23.60 -4.77 -18.03
CA THR A 455 22.31 -4.05 -18.07
C THR A 455 21.16 -4.91 -18.61
N TYR A 456 21.13 -5.20 -19.91
CA TYR A 456 19.98 -5.83 -20.58
C TYR A 456 20.09 -7.33 -20.76
N ARG A 457 21.30 -7.89 -20.94
CA ARG A 457 21.54 -9.31 -21.26
C ARG A 457 22.61 -9.92 -20.39
N PRO A 458 22.33 -10.12 -19.11
CA PRO A 458 23.32 -10.69 -18.18
C PRO A 458 23.68 -12.13 -18.55
N ARG A 459 24.92 -12.50 -18.25
CA ARG A 459 25.41 -13.88 -18.39
C ARG A 459 24.67 -14.78 -17.40
N LEU A 460 24.48 -16.06 -17.75
CA LEU A 460 23.78 -17.03 -16.89
C LEU A 460 24.33 -17.07 -15.46
N ARG A 461 25.65 -17.02 -15.29
CA ARG A 461 26.32 -16.98 -13.99
C ARG A 461 25.83 -15.81 -13.13
N MET A 462 25.66 -14.62 -13.71
CA MET A 462 25.17 -13.44 -13.00
C MET A 462 23.69 -13.62 -12.60
N ARG A 463 22.89 -14.25 -13.43
CA ARG A 463 21.48 -14.58 -13.09
C ARG A 463 21.41 -15.55 -11.92
N ILE A 464 22.25 -16.59 -11.89
CA ILE A 464 22.31 -17.56 -10.79
C ILE A 464 22.73 -16.86 -9.48
N LEU A 465 23.78 -16.03 -9.52
CA LEU A 465 24.27 -15.29 -8.36
C LEU A 465 23.22 -14.32 -7.82
N ARG A 466 22.54 -13.55 -8.69
CA ARG A 466 21.44 -12.69 -8.29
C ARG A 466 20.30 -13.50 -7.66
N GLY A 467 19.91 -14.63 -8.27
CA GLY A 467 18.89 -15.52 -7.72
C GLY A 467 19.24 -16.05 -6.33
N ALA A 468 20.50 -16.37 -6.08
CA ALA A 468 20.97 -16.78 -4.76
C ALA A 468 20.80 -15.66 -3.71
N ILE A 469 21.20 -14.42 -4.06
CA ILE A 469 21.00 -13.26 -3.16
C ILE A 469 19.50 -12.98 -2.97
N GLU A 470 18.70 -13.06 -4.02
CA GLU A 470 17.24 -12.86 -3.93
C GLU A 470 16.58 -13.91 -3.03
N THR A 471 17.10 -15.13 -2.99
CA THR A 471 16.64 -16.17 -2.05
C THR A 471 16.89 -15.75 -0.59
N LEU A 472 18.01 -15.07 -0.29
CA LEU A 472 18.28 -14.55 1.06
C LEU A 472 17.27 -13.48 1.50
N ARG A 473 16.54 -12.86 0.58
CA ARG A 473 15.45 -11.92 0.94
C ARG A 473 14.34 -12.60 1.75
N LEU A 474 14.19 -13.93 1.64
CA LEU A 474 13.27 -14.70 2.48
C LEU A 474 13.66 -14.71 3.98
N LEU A 475 14.90 -14.36 4.31
CA LEU A 475 15.31 -14.19 5.70
C LEU A 475 14.56 -13.04 6.39
N ALA A 476 14.11 -12.02 5.66
CA ALA A 476 13.36 -10.92 6.24
C ALA A 476 11.97 -11.35 6.78
N PRO A 477 11.08 -12.01 6.01
CA PRO A 477 9.84 -12.54 6.58
C PRO A 477 10.10 -13.61 7.65
N ILE A 478 11.13 -14.45 7.52
CA ILE A 478 11.54 -15.41 8.56
C ILE A 478 11.88 -14.66 9.86
N THR A 479 12.69 -13.61 9.79
CA THR A 479 13.03 -12.77 10.95
C THR A 479 11.78 -12.18 11.60
N SER A 480 10.85 -11.64 10.81
CA SER A 480 9.56 -11.14 11.33
C SER A 480 8.72 -12.25 11.98
N GLY A 481 8.70 -13.44 11.39
CA GLY A 481 7.99 -14.61 11.95
C GLY A 481 8.59 -15.09 13.28
N VAL A 482 9.92 -15.15 13.38
CA VAL A 482 10.64 -15.48 14.63
C VAL A 482 10.36 -14.43 15.70
N LEU A 483 10.43 -13.15 15.37
CA LEU A 483 10.08 -12.05 16.29
C LEU A 483 8.63 -12.17 16.77
N ALA A 484 7.68 -12.45 15.85
CA ALA A 484 6.27 -12.65 16.20
C ALA A 484 6.08 -13.82 17.16
N THR A 485 6.75 -14.93 16.90
CA THR A 485 6.73 -16.11 17.77
C THR A 485 7.32 -15.79 19.15
N ALA A 486 8.45 -15.08 19.20
CA ALA A 486 9.06 -14.67 20.46
C ALA A 486 8.16 -13.73 21.28
N VAL A 487 7.50 -12.77 20.62
CA VAL A 487 6.51 -11.89 21.28
C VAL A 487 5.34 -12.68 21.83
N LEU A 488 4.73 -13.57 21.04
CA LEU A 488 3.60 -14.40 21.49
C LEU A 488 4.01 -15.31 22.67
N ALA A 489 5.18 -15.91 22.61
CA ALA A 489 5.70 -16.76 23.67
C ALA A 489 5.97 -15.95 24.96
N THR A 490 6.53 -14.75 24.86
CA THR A 490 6.73 -13.86 26.01
C THR A 490 5.39 -13.43 26.61
N LEU A 491 4.42 -13.05 25.78
CA LEU A 491 3.07 -12.70 26.24
C LEU A 491 2.37 -13.90 26.89
N GLN A 492 2.59 -15.13 26.40
CA GLN A 492 2.08 -16.35 27.02
C GLN A 492 2.65 -16.56 28.42
N VAL A 493 3.95 -16.38 28.59
CA VAL A 493 4.58 -16.47 29.93
C VAL A 493 4.02 -15.42 30.89
N LEU A 494 3.83 -14.19 30.41
CA LEU A 494 3.21 -13.12 31.21
C LEU A 494 1.75 -13.46 31.56
N LEU A 495 0.99 -13.99 30.61
CA LEU A 495 -0.42 -14.37 30.81
C LEU A 495 -0.55 -15.47 31.86
N LEU A 496 0.31 -16.49 31.83
CA LEU A 496 0.28 -17.62 32.75
C LEU A 496 0.70 -17.25 34.17
N ASN A 497 1.68 -16.34 34.33
CA ASN A 497 2.24 -15.99 35.63
C ASN A 497 1.59 -14.75 36.27
N LEU A 498 1.20 -13.75 35.47
CA LEU A 498 0.76 -12.43 35.94
C LEU A 498 -0.71 -12.11 35.59
N GLY A 499 -1.35 -12.96 34.79
CA GLY A 499 -2.73 -12.77 34.37
C GLY A 499 -2.95 -11.74 33.26
N LEU A 500 -4.19 -11.68 32.78
CA LEU A 500 -4.57 -10.93 31.57
C LEU A 500 -4.33 -9.40 31.67
N GLY A 501 -4.69 -8.80 32.81
CA GLY A 501 -4.57 -7.34 32.98
C GLY A 501 -3.12 -6.85 32.89
N VAL A 502 -2.21 -7.55 33.59
CA VAL A 502 -0.78 -7.20 33.56
C VAL A 502 -0.18 -7.49 32.18
N THR A 503 -0.60 -8.56 31.51
CA THR A 503 -0.15 -8.89 30.17
C THR A 503 -0.53 -7.80 29.17
N ILE A 504 -1.73 -7.24 29.24
CA ILE A 504 -2.14 -6.10 28.39
C ILE A 504 -1.26 -4.86 28.68
N LEU A 505 -0.98 -4.59 29.94
CA LEU A 505 -0.18 -3.44 30.34
C LEU A 505 1.29 -3.58 29.89
N LEU A 506 1.92 -4.73 30.14
CA LEU A 506 3.32 -4.98 29.80
C LEU A 506 3.53 -5.34 28.33
N GLY A 507 2.51 -5.79 27.62
CA GLY A 507 2.60 -6.14 26.20
C GLY A 507 3.13 -5.00 25.31
N GLY A 508 2.84 -3.75 25.70
CA GLY A 508 3.44 -2.59 25.04
C GLY A 508 4.96 -2.53 25.17
N VAL A 509 5.51 -2.89 26.32
CA VAL A 509 6.96 -2.93 26.56
C VAL A 509 7.60 -4.05 25.75
N VAL A 510 6.96 -5.22 25.70
CA VAL A 510 7.42 -6.36 24.86
C VAL A 510 7.49 -5.96 23.39
N LEU A 511 6.46 -5.26 22.88
CA LEU A 511 6.45 -4.78 21.50
C LEU A 511 7.51 -3.72 21.21
N ILE A 512 7.78 -2.81 22.14
CA ILE A 512 8.86 -1.82 22.00
C ILE A 512 10.22 -2.53 21.96
N ALA A 513 10.45 -3.51 22.83
CA ALA A 513 11.68 -4.30 22.83
C ALA A 513 11.87 -5.07 21.51
N ALA A 514 10.80 -5.73 21.03
CA ALA A 514 10.82 -6.42 19.74
C ALA A 514 11.09 -5.45 18.57
N GLY A 515 10.50 -4.26 18.60
CA GLY A 515 10.75 -3.21 17.61
C GLY A 515 12.20 -2.70 17.62
N ALA A 516 12.77 -2.51 18.81
CA ALA A 516 14.18 -2.13 18.95
C ALA A 516 15.13 -3.23 18.43
N LEU A 517 14.82 -4.50 18.69
CA LEU A 517 15.57 -5.64 18.15
C LEU A 517 15.45 -5.71 16.61
N ALA A 518 14.25 -5.53 16.07
CA ALA A 518 14.00 -5.48 14.62
C ALA A 518 14.83 -4.38 13.95
N LEU A 519 14.88 -3.18 14.57
CA LEU A 519 15.70 -2.08 14.07
C LEU A 519 17.18 -2.42 14.13
N LEU A 520 17.67 -3.01 15.23
CA LEU A 520 19.07 -3.42 15.38
C LEU A 520 19.46 -4.44 14.30
N ILE A 521 18.63 -5.46 14.05
CA ILE A 521 18.84 -6.46 13.01
C ILE A 521 18.93 -5.78 11.64
N THR A 522 17.99 -4.86 11.33
CA THR A 522 17.96 -4.15 10.05
C THR A 522 19.19 -3.25 9.85
N VAL A 523 19.62 -2.55 10.89
CA VAL A 523 20.85 -1.73 10.87
C VAL A 523 22.08 -2.63 10.65
N THR A 524 22.15 -3.77 11.33
CA THR A 524 23.23 -4.74 11.14
C THR A 524 23.27 -5.24 9.70
N MET A 525 22.12 -5.64 9.14
CA MET A 525 22.02 -6.06 7.74
C MET A 525 22.47 -4.95 6.77
N LYS A 526 22.11 -3.69 7.03
CA LYS A 526 22.59 -2.55 6.22
C LYS A 526 24.11 -2.46 6.22
N TRP A 527 24.75 -2.60 7.37
CA TRP A 527 26.22 -2.53 7.46
C TRP A 527 26.92 -3.75 6.85
N LEU A 528 26.34 -4.94 6.95
CA LEU A 528 26.87 -6.16 6.33
C LEU A 528 26.72 -6.13 4.80
N CYS A 529 25.57 -5.67 4.28
CA CYS A 529 25.29 -5.72 2.84
C CYS A 529 25.91 -4.55 2.06
N VAL A 530 25.78 -3.32 2.57
CA VAL A 530 26.07 -2.12 1.77
C VAL A 530 27.17 -1.23 2.40
N GLY A 531 27.30 -1.25 3.72
CA GLY A 531 28.23 -0.37 4.42
C GLY A 531 27.90 1.12 4.22
N ARG A 532 28.88 1.93 3.85
CA ARG A 532 28.69 3.37 3.54
C ARG A 532 28.30 3.54 2.08
N HIS A 533 27.18 4.21 1.83
CA HIS A 533 26.81 4.62 0.48
C HIS A 533 27.79 5.67 -0.04
N ARG A 534 28.29 5.45 -1.25
CA ARG A 534 29.12 6.40 -1.99
C ARG A 534 28.36 6.85 -3.22
N ALA A 535 28.48 8.12 -3.59
CA ALA A 535 27.93 8.62 -4.82
C ALA A 535 28.63 7.96 -6.02
N GLY A 536 27.85 7.43 -6.96
CA GLY A 536 28.39 6.77 -8.15
C GLY A 536 27.28 6.05 -8.92
N ASP A 537 27.57 5.71 -10.18
CA ASP A 537 26.68 4.94 -11.04
C ASP A 537 26.98 3.44 -10.88
N HIS A 538 25.95 2.68 -10.54
CA HIS A 538 26.05 1.24 -10.39
C HIS A 538 25.23 0.53 -11.46
N PRO A 539 25.81 -0.39 -12.25
CA PRO A 539 25.04 -1.20 -13.19
C PRO A 539 23.99 -2.04 -12.46
N LEU A 540 22.83 -2.22 -13.09
CA LEU A 540 21.72 -3.00 -12.53
C LEU A 540 22.14 -4.43 -12.12
N TRP A 541 23.03 -5.06 -12.92
CA TRP A 541 23.58 -6.39 -12.65
C TRP A 541 24.91 -6.30 -11.90
N SER A 542 24.87 -5.73 -10.69
CA SER A 542 26.03 -5.61 -9.79
C SER A 542 25.68 -6.04 -8.36
N TRP A 543 26.67 -6.48 -7.63
CA TRP A 543 26.56 -6.86 -6.23
C TRP A 543 25.95 -5.75 -5.36
N PHE A 544 26.35 -4.50 -5.62
CA PHE A 544 25.85 -3.36 -4.87
C PHE A 544 24.33 -3.26 -4.96
N VAL A 545 23.77 -3.35 -6.18
CA VAL A 545 22.30 -3.24 -6.38
C VAL A 545 21.58 -4.39 -5.69
N TRP A 546 22.05 -5.63 -5.85
CA TRP A 546 21.39 -6.80 -5.27
C TRP A 546 21.44 -6.84 -3.74
N LEU A 547 22.57 -6.43 -3.15
CA LEU A 547 22.72 -6.34 -1.69
C LEU A 547 21.91 -5.17 -1.11
N ASN A 548 21.77 -4.07 -1.88
CA ASN A 548 20.89 -2.98 -1.50
C ASN A 548 19.41 -3.42 -1.51
N GLU A 549 18.96 -4.16 -2.54
CA GLU A 549 17.62 -4.75 -2.61
C GLU A 549 17.36 -5.73 -1.44
N LEU A 550 18.36 -6.52 -1.05
CA LEU A 550 18.28 -7.38 0.13
C LEU A 550 18.09 -6.55 1.40
N GLN A 551 18.89 -5.51 1.59
CA GLN A 551 18.79 -4.61 2.75
C GLN A 551 17.44 -3.88 2.78
N ASP A 552 16.95 -3.39 1.63
CA ASP A 552 15.65 -2.73 1.53
C ASP A 552 14.51 -3.68 1.92
N THR A 553 14.64 -4.98 1.61
CA THR A 553 13.68 -5.99 2.05
C THR A 553 13.60 -6.08 3.59
N PHE A 554 14.73 -5.95 4.30
CA PHE A 554 14.72 -5.90 5.77
C PHE A 554 14.09 -4.61 6.30
N VAL A 555 14.27 -3.48 5.61
CA VAL A 555 13.58 -2.23 5.98
C VAL A 555 12.07 -2.40 5.86
N GLU A 556 11.58 -2.90 4.72
CA GLU A 556 10.14 -3.00 4.43
C GLU A 556 9.43 -4.10 5.25
N VAL A 557 10.09 -5.25 5.46
CA VAL A 557 9.46 -6.43 6.07
C VAL A 557 9.76 -6.56 7.56
N VAL A 558 10.85 -5.97 8.05
CA VAL A 558 11.26 -6.06 9.47
C VAL A 558 11.14 -4.70 10.14
N ALA A 559 11.91 -3.68 9.74
CA ALA A 559 11.92 -2.41 10.46
C ALA A 559 10.60 -1.65 10.36
N ALA A 560 9.98 -1.59 9.18
CA ALA A 560 8.75 -0.83 8.97
C ALA A 560 7.58 -1.35 9.84
N PRO A 561 7.20 -2.63 9.81
CA PRO A 561 6.08 -3.12 10.62
C PRO A 561 6.38 -3.13 12.12
N TRP A 562 7.60 -3.42 12.54
CA TRP A 562 7.92 -3.59 13.96
C TRP A 562 8.28 -2.28 14.67
N PHE A 563 8.89 -1.31 13.97
CA PHE A 563 9.38 -0.08 14.57
C PHE A 563 8.78 1.18 13.94
N PHE A 564 8.93 1.38 12.63
CA PHE A 564 8.58 2.65 12.02
C PHE A 564 7.08 2.96 12.05
N ASN A 565 6.21 1.98 11.81
CA ASN A 565 4.76 2.18 11.84
C ASN A 565 4.23 2.64 13.21
N HIS A 566 4.98 2.36 14.29
CA HIS A 566 4.63 2.77 15.65
C HIS A 566 5.27 4.09 16.08
N THR A 567 6.36 4.51 15.45
CA THR A 567 7.21 5.64 15.86
C THR A 567 7.21 6.80 14.87
N LEU A 568 6.79 6.60 13.62
CA LEU A 568 6.71 7.66 12.61
C LEU A 568 5.85 8.83 13.09
N GLY A 569 6.38 10.05 12.93
CA GLY A 569 5.75 11.29 13.38
C GLY A 569 5.91 11.58 14.86
N THR A 570 6.59 10.75 15.64
CA THR A 570 7.05 11.08 16.98
C THR A 570 8.37 11.85 16.87
N GLY A 571 8.62 12.82 17.74
CA GLY A 571 9.89 13.57 17.76
C GLY A 571 11.12 12.71 18.13
N TRP A 572 10.94 11.42 18.42
CA TRP A 572 11.99 10.47 18.77
C TRP A 572 12.79 9.96 17.57
N ILE A 573 12.18 9.94 16.39
CA ILE A 573 12.94 9.72 15.18
C ILE A 573 13.17 11.11 14.61
N PRO A 574 14.42 11.59 14.49
CA PRO A 574 14.70 12.71 13.63
C PRO A 574 14.12 12.33 12.29
N GLN A 575 12.99 12.99 11.91
CA GLN A 575 12.40 12.86 10.59
C GLN A 575 13.56 12.81 9.64
N TYR A 576 13.74 11.67 8.99
CA TYR A 576 14.83 11.43 8.08
C TYR A 576 15.63 12.71 7.85
N ARG A 577 16.82 12.84 8.38
CA ARG A 577 17.79 13.68 7.71
C ARG A 577 17.90 13.03 6.34
N VAL A 578 16.95 13.40 5.48
CA VAL A 578 17.15 13.29 4.04
C VAL A 578 18.55 13.82 3.89
N THR A 579 19.42 12.93 3.52
CA THR A 579 20.85 13.14 3.50
C THR A 579 21.15 14.54 2.98
N PRO A 580 22.12 15.26 3.52
CA PRO A 580 22.45 16.64 3.15
C PRO A 580 22.57 16.92 1.65
N SER A 581 22.72 15.89 0.83
CA SER A 581 22.75 15.94 -0.64
C SER A 581 21.57 16.68 -1.30
N TRP A 582 20.35 16.71 -0.70
CA TRP A 582 19.22 17.45 -1.26
C TRP A 582 19.26 18.95 -0.93
N ARG A 583 19.92 19.37 0.16
CA ARG A 583 20.09 20.79 0.51
C ARG A 583 21.29 21.41 -0.19
N GLU A 584 22.40 20.70 -0.30
CA GLU A 584 23.60 21.19 -0.99
C GLU A 584 23.40 21.36 -2.50
N ASN A 585 22.63 20.48 -3.16
CA ASN A 585 22.31 20.64 -4.57
C ASN A 585 21.31 21.78 -4.87
N ARG A 586 20.56 22.28 -3.89
CA ARG A 586 19.72 23.47 -4.08
C ARG A 586 20.49 24.77 -3.94
N GLN A 587 21.49 24.83 -3.09
CA GLN A 587 22.32 26.03 -2.93
C GLN A 587 23.33 26.22 -4.06
N ARG A 588 23.82 25.14 -4.68
CA ARG A 588 24.72 25.22 -5.85
C ARG A 588 24.03 25.50 -7.20
N ARG A 589 22.70 25.63 -7.24
CA ARG A 589 21.96 26.00 -8.45
C ARG A 589 21.38 27.42 -8.43
N VAL A 590 21.69 28.19 -7.41
CA VAL A 590 21.25 29.60 -7.27
C VAL A 590 22.45 30.57 -7.30
N ASP A 591 23.68 30.05 -7.29
CA ASP A 591 24.91 30.76 -7.61
C ASP A 591 25.41 30.27 -8.99
#